data_3d8506664943efa1f0fdc1f942a5f03e
#
_entry.id   3d8506664943efa1f0fdc1f942a5f03e
#
_cell.length_a   1.000
_cell.length_b   1.000
_cell.length_c   1.000
_cell.angle_alpha   90.00
_cell.angle_beta   90.00
_cell.angle_gamma   90.00
#
_symmetry.space_group_name_H-M   'P 1'
#
loop_
_entity.id
_entity.type
_entity.pdbx_description
1 polymer ?
#
loop_
_entity_poly.entity_id
_entity_poly.type
_entity_poly.pdbx_seq_one_letter_code
_entity_poly.pdbx_strand_id
1 'polypeptide(L)'
;MPPMIHDDQPLEKWRDGVMTRMRMSALLGSKQLCVFDQFCDHGLGAPTHIHAVEEILEVIDGVAEIWLEKEKMIVRANQSVLIPAGAKHSFRNIEQKVLHVRASLAASIFEASYEDRAEISRRWSPSFDTA
;
A
#
# COMPACT_ATOMS: atom_id res chain seq x y z
N MET A 1 3.89 22.05 13.47
CA MET A 1 2.90 21.00 13.24
C MET A 1 3.02 19.95 14.35
N PRO A 2 1.94 19.59 15.01
CA PRO A 2 2.02 18.56 16.05
C PRO A 2 2.28 17.18 15.45
N PRO A 3 2.77 16.24 16.26
CA PRO A 3 2.91 14.87 15.79
C PRO A 3 1.55 14.27 15.39
N MET A 4 1.58 13.38 14.41
CA MET A 4 0.39 12.63 14.00
C MET A 4 0.23 11.39 14.87
N ILE A 5 -0.98 11.17 15.35
CA ILE A 5 -1.33 9.95 16.06
C ILE A 5 -1.98 9.02 15.04
N HIS A 6 -1.30 7.93 14.69
CA HIS A 6 -1.73 7.08 13.59
C HIS A 6 -3.08 6.43 13.86
N ASP A 7 -3.37 6.09 15.11
CA ASP A 7 -4.66 5.48 15.47
C ASP A 7 -5.85 6.44 15.33
N ASP A 8 -5.59 7.75 15.18
CA ASP A 8 -6.65 8.72 14.90
C ASP A 8 -7.16 8.59 13.46
N GLN A 9 -6.39 7.98 12.57
CA GLN A 9 -6.83 7.72 11.21
C GLN A 9 -7.72 6.49 11.17
N PRO A 10 -8.80 6.49 10.38
CA PRO A 10 -9.71 5.35 10.35
C PRO A 10 -9.05 4.12 9.73
N LEU A 11 -9.43 2.96 10.25
CA LEU A 11 -9.13 1.69 9.60
C LEU A 11 -10.21 1.47 8.56
N GLU A 12 -9.82 1.41 7.29
CA GLU A 12 -10.73 1.38 6.17
C GLU A 12 -10.64 0.06 5.42
N LYS A 13 -11.75 -0.39 4.86
CA LYS A 13 -11.73 -1.55 3.97
C LYS A 13 -11.09 -1.13 2.65
N TRP A 14 -10.07 -1.87 2.21
CA TRP A 14 -9.48 -1.69 0.88
C TRP A 14 -10.19 -2.58 -0.14
N ARG A 15 -10.29 -3.86 0.18
CA ARG A 15 -11.05 -4.89 -0.53
C ARG A 15 -11.37 -5.99 0.47
N ASP A 16 -12.13 -6.99 0.06
CA ASP A 16 -12.46 -8.09 0.97
C ASP A 16 -11.18 -8.71 1.54
N GLY A 17 -11.11 -8.78 2.88
CA GLY A 17 -9.98 -9.34 3.59
C GLY A 17 -8.73 -8.47 3.66
N VAL A 18 -8.79 -7.24 3.15
CA VAL A 18 -7.67 -6.28 3.20
C VAL A 18 -8.16 -4.96 3.77
N MET A 19 -7.62 -4.59 4.93
CA MET A 19 -7.89 -3.32 5.57
C MET A 19 -6.69 -2.39 5.41
N THR A 20 -6.90 -1.10 5.45
CA THR A 20 -5.83 -0.11 5.35
C THR A 20 -6.00 0.99 6.38
N ARG A 21 -4.87 1.55 6.80
CA ARG A 21 -4.84 2.78 7.60
C ARG A 21 -3.84 3.73 6.97
N MET A 22 -4.32 4.89 6.54
CA MET A 22 -3.46 5.93 5.98
C MET A 22 -2.64 6.55 7.11
N ARG A 23 -1.33 6.67 6.90
CA ARG A 23 -0.43 7.26 7.89
C ARG A 23 -0.03 8.68 7.50
N MET A 24 0.15 8.93 6.23
CA MET A 24 0.49 10.24 5.69
C MET A 24 0.03 10.31 4.23
N SER A 25 -0.55 11.44 3.85
CA SER A 25 -0.94 11.70 2.46
C SER A 25 -1.21 13.19 2.28
N ALA A 26 -1.65 13.56 1.09
CA ALA A 26 -2.07 14.93 0.79
C ALA A 26 -3.19 15.40 1.72
N LEU A 27 -4.04 14.48 2.21
CA LEU A 27 -5.11 14.84 3.14
C LEU A 27 -4.58 15.41 4.46
N LEU A 28 -3.35 15.06 4.83
CA LEU A 28 -2.70 15.54 6.05
C LEU A 28 -1.62 16.58 5.76
N GLY A 29 -1.53 17.04 4.51
CA GLY A 29 -0.62 18.13 4.13
C GLY A 29 0.67 17.69 3.45
N SER A 30 0.89 16.41 3.21
CA SER A 30 2.07 15.96 2.49
C SER A 30 2.02 16.41 1.03
N LYS A 31 3.18 16.76 0.49
CA LYS A 31 3.30 17.17 -0.92
C LYS A 31 4.03 16.15 -1.78
N GLN A 32 4.79 15.23 -1.16
CA GLN A 32 5.66 14.32 -1.90
C GLN A 32 5.60 12.89 -1.41
N LEU A 33 4.89 12.63 -0.31
CA LEU A 33 4.90 11.30 0.32
C LEU A 33 3.50 10.82 0.63
N CYS A 34 3.29 9.53 0.41
CA CYS A 34 2.11 8.81 0.87
C CYS A 34 2.58 7.55 1.57
N VAL A 35 2.14 7.36 2.82
CA VAL A 35 2.48 6.18 3.63
C VAL A 35 1.21 5.60 4.19
N PHE A 36 1.06 4.29 4.04
CA PHE A 36 -0.11 3.58 4.58
C PHE A 36 0.24 2.16 4.97
N ASP A 37 -0.53 1.64 5.92
CA ASP A 37 -0.43 0.26 6.33
C ASP A 37 -1.58 -0.53 5.71
N GLN A 38 -1.31 -1.82 5.43
CA GLN A 38 -2.35 -2.77 5.06
C GLN A 38 -2.28 -3.99 5.96
N PHE A 39 -3.45 -4.54 6.24
CA PHE A 39 -3.63 -5.74 7.06
C PHE A 39 -4.38 -6.74 6.22
N CYS A 40 -3.72 -7.84 5.85
CA CYS A 40 -4.23 -8.78 4.86
C CYS A 40 -4.48 -10.14 5.49
N ASP A 41 -5.67 -10.68 5.26
CA ASP A 41 -5.99 -12.04 5.65
C ASP A 41 -5.23 -13.04 4.79
N HIS A 42 -5.22 -14.31 5.21
CA HIS A 42 -4.54 -15.37 4.47
C HIS A 42 -4.93 -15.39 3.00
N GLY A 43 -3.94 -15.49 2.14
CA GLY A 43 -4.11 -15.57 0.69
C GLY A 43 -4.36 -14.24 -0.01
N LEU A 44 -4.52 -13.15 0.73
CA LEU A 44 -4.92 -11.85 0.20
C LEU A 44 -3.79 -10.85 0.28
N GLY A 45 -3.89 -9.81 -0.53
CA GLY A 45 -2.90 -8.75 -0.63
C GLY A 45 -3.29 -7.76 -1.73
N ALA A 46 -2.36 -7.47 -2.62
CA ALA A 46 -2.59 -6.57 -3.74
C ALA A 46 -2.44 -7.30 -5.06
N PRO A 47 -3.42 -7.19 -5.98
CA PRO A 47 -3.30 -7.74 -7.31
C PRO A 47 -2.26 -6.95 -8.12
N THR A 48 -1.89 -7.47 -9.28
CA THR A 48 -0.86 -6.87 -10.12
C THR A 48 -1.21 -5.45 -10.52
N HIS A 49 -0.27 -4.55 -10.28
CA HIS A 49 -0.43 -3.13 -10.60
C HIS A 49 0.92 -2.46 -10.77
N ILE A 50 0.89 -1.22 -11.23
CA ILE A 50 2.06 -0.36 -11.32
C ILE A 50 1.76 1.00 -10.69
N HIS A 51 2.81 1.63 -10.17
CA HIS A 51 2.79 3.05 -9.78
C HIS A 51 3.70 3.84 -10.71
N ALA A 52 3.34 5.08 -10.98
CA ALA A 52 4.20 6.00 -11.75
C ALA A 52 5.41 6.47 -10.93
N VAL A 53 5.47 6.12 -9.66
CA VAL A 53 6.49 6.56 -8.71
C VAL A 53 7.09 5.35 -8.01
N GLU A 54 8.21 5.58 -7.35
CA GLU A 54 8.91 4.58 -6.56
C GLU A 54 8.14 4.25 -5.29
N GLU A 55 8.22 2.99 -4.87
CA GLU A 55 7.59 2.51 -3.64
C GLU A 55 8.57 1.70 -2.82
N ILE A 56 8.50 1.84 -1.48
CA ILE A 56 9.10 0.88 -0.56
C ILE A 56 7.95 0.08 0.04
N LEU A 57 7.97 -1.23 -0.14
CA LEU A 57 7.01 -2.14 0.48
C LEU A 57 7.71 -2.91 1.59
N GLU A 58 7.27 -2.68 2.82
CA GLU A 58 7.91 -3.20 4.02
C GLU A 58 6.98 -4.17 4.73
N VAL A 59 7.50 -5.33 5.14
CA VAL A 59 6.75 -6.26 5.99
C VAL A 59 7.01 -5.90 7.45
N ILE A 60 5.94 -5.55 8.16
CA ILE A 60 6.00 -5.22 9.59
C ILE A 60 5.80 -6.47 10.42
N ASP A 61 4.85 -7.33 10.03
CA ASP A 61 4.56 -8.57 10.74
C ASP A 61 3.98 -9.58 9.76
N GLY A 62 4.40 -10.82 9.85
CA GLY A 62 3.96 -11.89 8.97
C GLY A 62 4.95 -12.17 7.85
N VAL A 63 4.46 -12.85 6.82
CA VAL A 63 5.27 -13.26 5.67
C VAL A 63 4.49 -13.00 4.39
N ALA A 64 5.09 -12.29 3.46
CA ALA A 64 4.51 -11.96 2.17
C ALA A 64 5.24 -12.68 1.05
N GLU A 65 4.48 -13.15 0.07
CA GLU A 65 5.02 -13.52 -1.23
C GLU A 65 4.85 -12.29 -2.12
N ILE A 66 5.97 -11.75 -2.63
CA ILE A 66 5.95 -10.55 -3.48
C ILE A 66 6.45 -10.94 -4.86
N TRP A 67 5.68 -10.53 -5.87
CA TRP A 67 6.09 -10.61 -7.26
C TRP A 67 6.52 -9.23 -7.72
N LEU A 68 7.75 -9.12 -8.24
CA LEU A 68 8.27 -7.90 -8.84
C LEU A 68 8.73 -8.26 -10.25
N GLU A 69 8.02 -7.78 -11.26
CA GLU A 69 8.17 -8.19 -12.64
C GLU A 69 8.03 -9.72 -12.74
N LYS A 70 9.07 -10.44 -13.14
CA LYS A 70 9.06 -11.90 -13.26
C LYS A 70 9.64 -12.61 -12.04
N GLU A 71 10.06 -11.85 -11.04
CA GLU A 71 10.75 -12.40 -9.88
C GLU A 71 9.82 -12.54 -8.70
N LYS A 72 9.84 -13.71 -8.09
CA LYS A 72 9.08 -13.98 -6.87
C LYS A 72 10.04 -14.02 -5.69
N MET A 73 9.65 -13.38 -4.59
CA MET A 73 10.47 -13.38 -3.38
C MET A 73 9.58 -13.55 -2.16
N ILE A 74 10.15 -14.14 -1.13
CA ILE A 74 9.51 -14.27 0.19
C ILE A 74 10.12 -13.20 1.08
N VAL A 75 9.26 -12.34 1.61
CA VAL A 75 9.67 -11.20 2.42
C VAL A 75 9.05 -11.35 3.81
N ARG A 76 9.90 -11.24 4.83
CA ARG A 76 9.54 -11.45 6.22
C ARG A 76 9.57 -10.14 7.00
N ALA A 77 9.07 -10.17 8.22
CA ALA A 77 9.12 -9.01 9.11
C ALA A 77 10.52 -8.42 9.17
N ASN A 78 10.61 -7.11 9.21
CA ASN A 78 11.85 -6.35 9.23
C ASN A 78 12.63 -6.39 7.90
N GLN A 79 11.95 -6.73 6.81
CA GLN A 79 12.51 -6.69 5.45
C GLN A 79 11.64 -5.79 4.57
N SER A 80 12.26 -5.20 3.56
CA SER A 80 11.55 -4.36 2.59
C SER A 80 12.04 -4.62 1.18
N VAL A 81 11.21 -4.24 0.22
CA VAL A 81 11.52 -4.33 -1.21
C VAL A 81 11.34 -2.95 -1.82
N LEU A 82 12.35 -2.51 -2.58
CA LEU A 82 12.22 -1.31 -3.39
C LEU A 82 11.57 -1.69 -4.72
N ILE A 83 10.44 -1.05 -5.01
CA ILE A 83 9.71 -1.25 -6.25
C ILE A 83 9.92 -0.03 -7.14
N PRO A 84 10.63 -0.20 -8.27
CA PRO A 84 10.87 0.92 -9.18
C PRO A 84 9.58 1.46 -9.79
N ALA A 85 9.59 2.73 -10.15
CA ALA A 85 8.49 3.34 -10.89
C ALA A 85 8.21 2.53 -12.17
N GLY A 86 6.94 2.24 -12.43
CA GLY A 86 6.51 1.51 -13.61
C GLY A 86 6.67 -0.01 -13.55
N ALA A 87 7.25 -0.55 -12.49
CA ALA A 87 7.44 -2.00 -12.37
C ALA A 87 6.13 -2.69 -11.95
N LYS A 88 5.75 -3.74 -12.64
CA LYS A 88 4.58 -4.56 -12.28
C LYS A 88 4.87 -5.34 -11.02
N HIS A 89 3.95 -5.30 -10.07
CA HIS A 89 4.12 -6.01 -8.81
C HIS A 89 2.79 -6.39 -8.19
N SER A 90 2.86 -7.39 -7.32
CA SER A 90 1.74 -7.89 -6.53
C SER A 90 2.28 -8.52 -5.26
N PHE A 91 1.42 -8.72 -4.27
CA PHE A 91 1.81 -9.50 -3.10
C PHE A 91 0.59 -10.18 -2.48
N ARG A 92 0.87 -11.20 -1.68
CA ARG A 92 -0.16 -11.87 -0.89
C ARG A 92 0.41 -12.42 0.41
N ASN A 93 -0.47 -12.56 1.38
CA ASN A 93 -0.18 -13.23 2.64
C ASN A 93 -0.15 -14.75 2.42
N ILE A 94 0.95 -15.41 2.79
CA ILE A 94 1.09 -16.86 2.66
C ILE A 94 1.00 -17.58 4.00
N GLU A 95 0.67 -16.88 5.09
CA GLU A 95 0.49 -17.48 6.42
C GLU A 95 -0.95 -17.33 6.90
N GLN A 96 -1.29 -18.06 7.98
CA GLN A 96 -2.63 -18.00 8.54
C GLN A 96 -2.89 -16.72 9.33
N LYS A 97 -1.86 -16.17 9.99
CA LYS A 97 -2.01 -14.92 10.71
C LYS A 97 -2.07 -13.73 9.77
N VAL A 98 -2.64 -12.63 10.22
CA VAL A 98 -2.73 -11.40 9.45
C VAL A 98 -1.35 -10.90 9.06
N LEU A 99 -1.19 -10.53 7.79
CA LEU A 99 0.01 -9.87 7.28
C LEU A 99 -0.14 -8.37 7.44
N HIS A 100 0.84 -7.75 8.09
CA HIS A 100 0.91 -6.29 8.21
C HIS A 100 2.05 -5.78 7.36
N VAL A 101 1.72 -4.99 6.34
CA VAL A 101 2.72 -4.33 5.47
C VAL A 101 2.57 -2.83 5.56
N ARG A 102 3.64 -2.12 5.24
CA ARG A 102 3.66 -0.66 5.12
C ARG A 102 4.20 -0.29 3.76
N ALA A 103 3.47 0.54 3.05
CA ALA A 103 3.86 1.06 1.76
C ALA A 103 4.20 2.54 1.88
N SER A 104 5.31 2.94 1.27
CA SER A 104 5.72 4.33 1.19
C SER A 104 5.92 4.68 -0.27
N LEU A 105 5.14 5.65 -0.77
CA LEU A 105 5.15 6.09 -2.16
C LEU A 105 5.76 7.48 -2.28
N ALA A 106 6.51 7.72 -3.33
CA ALA A 106 7.09 9.03 -3.65
C ALA A 106 6.06 9.92 -4.36
N ALA A 107 4.86 10.00 -3.81
CA ALA A 107 3.76 10.83 -4.28
C ALA A 107 2.86 11.11 -3.08
N SER A 108 2.13 12.21 -3.10
CA SER A 108 1.31 12.60 -1.94
C SER A 108 -0.02 11.85 -1.84
N ILE A 109 -0.38 11.09 -2.87
CA ILE A 109 -1.62 10.29 -2.88
C ILE A 109 -1.29 8.87 -3.32
N PHE A 110 -2.19 7.94 -3.01
CA PHE A 110 -2.14 6.62 -3.63
C PHE A 110 -2.73 6.71 -5.03
N GLU A 111 -1.98 6.23 -6.00
CA GLU A 111 -2.44 6.09 -7.38
C GLU A 111 -1.76 4.87 -8.00
N ALA A 112 -2.56 4.04 -8.66
CA ALA A 112 -2.07 2.80 -9.27
C ALA A 112 -2.84 2.49 -10.54
N SER A 113 -2.18 1.83 -11.49
CA SER A 113 -2.83 1.23 -12.64
C SER A 113 -2.90 -0.27 -12.41
N TYR A 114 -4.09 -0.78 -12.23
CA TYR A 114 -4.34 -2.20 -12.03
C TYR A 114 -4.67 -2.89 -13.34
N GLU A 115 -4.29 -4.16 -13.45
CA GLU A 115 -4.75 -5.01 -14.55
C GLU A 115 -6.26 -5.23 -14.44
N ASP A 116 -6.77 -5.37 -13.21
CA ASP A 116 -8.20 -5.44 -12.95
C ASP A 116 -8.76 -4.04 -12.77
N ARG A 117 -9.58 -3.58 -13.72
CA ARG A 117 -10.16 -2.24 -13.72
C ARG A 117 -11.23 -2.04 -12.66
N ALA A 118 -11.69 -3.09 -11.98
CA ALA A 118 -12.63 -2.97 -10.87
C ALA A 118 -11.98 -2.43 -9.60
N GLU A 119 -10.65 -2.47 -9.51
CA GLU A 119 -9.93 -1.96 -8.35
C GLU A 119 -9.96 -0.42 -8.32
N ILE A 120 -10.03 0.14 -7.10
CA ILE A 120 -9.95 1.58 -6.89
C ILE A 120 -8.52 2.03 -7.14
N SER A 121 -8.33 2.89 -8.16
CA SER A 121 -7.00 3.29 -8.63
C SER A 121 -6.43 4.51 -7.93
N ARG A 122 -7.24 5.23 -7.14
CA ARG A 122 -6.81 6.47 -6.48
C ARG A 122 -7.42 6.58 -5.10
N ARG A 123 -6.59 6.94 -4.11
CA ARG A 123 -7.02 7.15 -2.73
C ARG A 123 -6.33 8.37 -2.13
N TRP A 124 -7.01 8.99 -1.19
CA TRP A 124 -6.48 10.10 -0.37
C TRP A 124 -6.10 11.33 -1.19
N SER A 125 -6.76 11.49 -2.32
CA SER A 125 -6.63 12.69 -3.14
C SER A 125 -7.56 13.78 -2.58
N PRO A 126 -7.06 15.00 -2.38
CA PRO A 126 -7.94 16.09 -2.01
C PRO A 126 -8.98 16.33 -3.09
N SER A 127 -10.19 16.66 -2.66
CA SER A 127 -11.28 16.92 -3.60
C SER A 127 -11.18 18.36 -4.06
N PHE A 128 -10.95 18.54 -5.36
CA PHE A 128 -10.91 19.86 -5.99
C PHE A 128 -12.18 20.17 -6.77
N ASP A 129 -13.04 19.21 -6.92
CA ASP A 129 -14.22 19.26 -7.77
C ASP A 129 -15.49 19.43 -6.95
N THR A 130 -15.36 19.72 -5.69
CA THR A 130 -16.47 20.01 -4.80
C THR A 130 -17.01 21.42 -4.99
N ALA A 131 -16.31 22.16 -5.77
CA ALA A 131 -16.73 23.53 -6.04
C ALA A 131 -17.96 23.55 -6.92
#